data_aeef9cb5faf7021eda3023b6a0e50738
#
_entry.id   aeef9cb5faf7021eda3023b6a0e50738
#
_cell.length_a   1.000
_cell.length_b   1.000
_cell.length_c   1.000
_cell.angle_alpha   90.00
_cell.angle_beta   90.00
_cell.angle_gamma   90.00
#
_symmetry.space_group_name_H-M   'P 1'
#
loop_
_entity.id
_entity.type
_entity.pdbx_description
1 polymer ?
#
loop_
_entity_poly.entity_id
_entity_poly.type
_entity_poly.pdbx_seq_one_letter_code
_entity_poly.pdbx_strand_id
1 'polypeptide(L)'
;WGGETRIRAPDGVEPGRKHVSGIYMMVFRQQTLFFADATVNIEPDAETLAEIATATANFVERLGIEPRVAMLSFSNFGSVKHPLARKVQQAVSLLHERAPGLQVDGEMQADTAVVERILTQVYPFPKLRGPANVLIFPDLNAANIAYKLLARLGDAQAIGPILVGMDRPVHVL
;
A
#
# COMPACT_ATOMS: atom_id res chain seq x y z
N TRP A 1 -14.16 24.70 -9.60
CA TRP A 1 -12.77 24.91 -9.23
C TRP A 1 -11.96 23.82 -9.88
N GLY A 2 -11.57 24.03 -11.17
CA GLY A 2 -10.71 23.18 -11.93
C GLY A 2 -9.26 23.67 -11.81
N GLY A 3 -8.50 23.09 -10.94
CA GLY A 3 -7.06 23.21 -10.90
C GLY A 3 -6.49 21.81 -11.00
N GLU A 4 -6.19 21.35 -12.20
CA GLU A 4 -5.26 20.22 -12.40
C GLU A 4 -3.91 20.65 -11.87
N THR A 5 -3.64 20.38 -10.60
CA THR A 5 -2.29 20.42 -10.09
C THR A 5 -1.59 19.16 -10.61
N ARG A 6 -1.09 19.23 -11.85
CA ARG A 6 -0.04 18.31 -12.30
C ARG A 6 1.16 18.61 -11.42
N ILE A 7 1.36 17.82 -10.38
CA ILE A 7 2.65 17.76 -9.70
C ILE A 7 3.60 17.18 -10.74
N ARG A 8 4.31 18.05 -11.48
CA ARG A 8 5.52 17.64 -12.20
C ARG A 8 6.42 17.03 -11.16
N ALA A 9 6.93 15.82 -11.41
CA ALA A 9 8.02 15.26 -10.62
C ALA A 9 9.11 16.34 -10.53
N PRO A 10 9.40 16.87 -9.34
CA PRO A 10 10.54 17.77 -9.20
C PRO A 10 11.79 16.93 -9.42
N ASP A 11 12.85 17.57 -9.88
CA ASP A 11 14.21 17.03 -9.85
C ASP A 11 14.50 16.61 -8.41
N GLY A 12 14.43 15.32 -8.08
CA GLY A 12 14.53 14.85 -6.70
C GLY A 12 13.86 13.51 -6.40
N VAL A 13 13.63 12.67 -7.41
CA VAL A 13 13.26 11.26 -7.20
C VAL A 13 14.49 10.47 -6.80
N GLU A 14 14.40 9.63 -5.76
CA GLU A 14 15.53 8.77 -5.35
C GLU A 14 16.09 7.99 -6.54
N PRO A 15 17.42 7.85 -6.67
CA PRO A 15 18.04 7.12 -7.78
C PRO A 15 17.44 5.71 -7.89
N GLY A 16 16.89 5.38 -9.08
CA GLY A 16 16.24 4.10 -9.36
C GLY A 16 14.74 4.03 -9.06
N ARG A 17 14.11 5.13 -8.56
CA ARG A 17 12.65 5.23 -8.41
C ARG A 17 12.06 6.18 -9.43
N LYS A 18 10.92 5.77 -10.00
CA LYS A 18 10.21 6.56 -11.03
C LYS A 18 9.00 7.32 -10.48
N HIS A 19 8.47 6.89 -9.33
CA HIS A 19 7.18 7.38 -8.83
C HIS A 19 7.26 7.82 -7.37
N VAL A 20 6.61 8.96 -7.11
CA VAL A 20 6.32 9.44 -5.76
C VAL A 20 4.98 8.84 -5.34
N SER A 21 4.82 8.49 -4.06
CA SER A 21 3.55 8.03 -3.50
C SER A 21 3.27 8.66 -2.15
N GLY A 22 1.99 8.69 -1.76
CA GLY A 22 1.54 9.27 -0.51
C GLY A 22 1.01 8.21 0.44
N ILE A 23 1.54 8.22 1.67
CA ILE A 23 1.15 7.31 2.74
C ILE A 23 0.27 8.03 3.75
N TYR A 24 -0.81 7.38 4.19
CA TYR A 24 -1.50 7.73 5.42
C TYR A 24 -1.19 6.69 6.51
N MET A 25 -0.70 7.17 7.64
CA MET A 25 -0.59 6.37 8.85
C MET A 25 -1.91 6.44 9.59
N MET A 26 -2.61 5.30 9.65
CA MET A 26 -3.91 5.14 10.30
C MET A 26 -3.71 4.60 11.71
N VAL A 27 -3.87 5.46 12.71
CA VAL A 27 -3.66 5.11 14.12
C VAL A 27 -4.98 4.73 14.76
N PHE A 28 -5.12 3.47 15.14
CA PHE A 28 -6.23 2.93 15.92
C PHE A 28 -5.81 2.75 17.38
N ARG A 29 -6.74 2.43 18.25
CA ARG A 29 -6.45 2.22 19.69
C ARG A 29 -5.43 1.11 19.97
N GLN A 30 -5.40 0.05 19.14
CA GLN A 30 -4.59 -1.15 19.39
C GLN A 30 -3.56 -1.42 18.29
N GLN A 31 -3.61 -0.70 17.18
CA GLN A 31 -2.73 -0.94 16.03
C GLN A 31 -2.53 0.31 15.19
N THR A 32 -1.46 0.31 14.41
CA THR A 32 -1.21 1.31 13.38
C THR A 32 -1.09 0.61 12.04
N LEU A 33 -1.79 1.09 11.03
CA LEU A 33 -1.74 0.62 9.65
C LEU A 33 -1.22 1.72 8.74
N PHE A 34 -0.50 1.32 7.68
CA PHE A 34 0.03 2.24 6.66
C PHE A 34 -0.69 1.99 5.35
N PHE A 35 -1.38 3.00 4.85
CA PHE A 35 -2.17 2.94 3.60
C PHE A 35 -1.45 3.67 2.48
N ALA A 36 -1.24 3.04 1.34
CA ALA A 36 -0.64 3.60 0.14
C ALA A 36 -1.20 2.99 -1.16
N ASP A 37 -1.22 3.68 -2.30
CA ASP A 37 -1.07 5.12 -2.40
C ASP A 37 -2.43 5.78 -2.19
N ALA A 38 -2.48 6.78 -1.35
CA ALA A 38 -3.72 7.44 -1.01
C ALA A 38 -3.80 8.90 -1.51
N THR A 39 -2.83 9.34 -2.36
CA THR A 39 -2.69 10.76 -2.69
C THR A 39 -2.27 11.07 -4.12
N VAL A 40 -1.43 10.25 -4.77
CA VAL A 40 -0.69 10.65 -5.98
C VAL A 40 -1.10 9.85 -7.22
N ASN A 41 -1.00 8.52 -7.17
CA ASN A 41 -1.15 7.67 -8.35
C ASN A 41 -2.60 7.21 -8.49
N ILE A 42 -3.31 7.75 -9.50
CA ILE A 42 -4.75 7.52 -9.69
C ILE A 42 -5.01 6.06 -10.09
N GLU A 43 -4.38 5.60 -11.16
CA GLU A 43 -4.50 4.24 -11.71
C GLU A 43 -3.11 3.64 -11.93
N PRO A 44 -2.41 3.22 -10.85
CA PRO A 44 -1.08 2.64 -10.97
C PRO A 44 -1.13 1.31 -11.73
N ASP A 45 -0.15 1.07 -12.58
CA ASP A 45 0.10 -0.25 -13.18
C ASP A 45 0.81 -1.19 -12.19
N ALA A 46 1.13 -2.40 -12.63
CA ALA A 46 1.77 -3.40 -11.76
C ALA A 46 3.18 -2.97 -11.31
N GLU A 47 3.95 -2.31 -12.18
CA GLU A 47 5.27 -1.77 -11.85
C GLU A 47 5.18 -0.67 -10.80
N THR A 48 4.29 0.29 -11.02
CA THR A 48 4.04 1.39 -10.08
C THR A 48 3.55 0.88 -8.72
N LEU A 49 2.66 -0.12 -8.70
CA LEU A 49 2.21 -0.75 -7.45
C LEU A 49 3.37 -1.42 -6.69
N ALA A 50 4.28 -2.10 -7.39
CA ALA A 50 5.46 -2.70 -6.78
C ALA A 50 6.42 -1.63 -6.23
N GLU A 51 6.62 -0.52 -6.92
CA GLU A 51 7.41 0.61 -6.44
C GLU A 51 6.78 1.26 -5.19
N ILE A 52 5.46 1.49 -5.20
CA ILE A 52 4.72 2.01 -4.04
C ILE A 52 4.89 1.10 -2.83
N ALA A 53 4.72 -0.21 -3.01
CA ALA A 53 4.87 -1.20 -1.94
C ALA A 53 6.27 -1.18 -1.33
N THR A 54 7.31 -1.17 -2.19
CA THR A 54 8.71 -1.11 -1.76
C THR A 54 9.02 0.19 -1.01
N ALA A 55 8.55 1.33 -1.54
CA ALA A 55 8.77 2.64 -0.91
C ALA A 55 8.10 2.73 0.46
N THR A 56 6.85 2.22 0.56
CA THR A 56 6.11 2.20 1.81
C THR A 56 6.73 1.27 2.83
N ALA A 57 7.15 0.06 2.43
CA ALA A 57 7.84 -0.88 3.30
C ALA A 57 9.13 -0.29 3.88
N ASN A 58 9.97 0.31 3.04
CA ASN A 58 11.19 0.98 3.46
C ASN A 58 10.93 2.15 4.42
N PHE A 59 9.84 2.89 4.22
CA PHE A 59 9.44 3.94 5.15
C PHE A 59 9.06 3.36 6.52
N VAL A 60 8.26 2.31 6.56
CA VAL A 60 7.83 1.63 7.78
C VAL A 60 9.01 1.02 8.53
N GLU A 61 9.95 0.41 7.81
CA GLU A 61 11.18 -0.14 8.38
C GLU A 61 12.05 0.94 9.03
N ARG A 62 12.17 2.13 8.43
CA ARG A 62 12.87 3.28 9.03
C ARG A 62 12.23 3.78 10.32
N LEU A 63 10.95 3.50 10.56
CA LEU A 63 10.28 3.74 11.84
C LEU A 63 10.57 2.66 12.89
N GLY A 64 11.39 1.65 12.56
CA GLY A 64 11.69 0.51 13.44
C GLY A 64 10.57 -0.53 13.50
N ILE A 65 9.67 -0.54 12.53
CA ILE A 65 8.54 -1.48 12.45
C ILE A 65 8.81 -2.46 11.32
N GLU A 66 8.64 -3.76 11.57
CA GLU A 66 8.73 -4.79 10.54
C GLU A 66 7.53 -4.68 9.58
N PRO A 67 7.75 -4.39 8.27
CA PRO A 67 6.65 -4.27 7.33
C PRO A 67 6.09 -5.63 6.92
N ARG A 68 4.78 -5.80 7.04
CA ARG A 68 4.01 -6.92 6.49
C ARG A 68 3.03 -6.35 5.48
N VAL A 69 3.34 -6.53 4.21
CA VAL A 69 2.70 -5.85 3.09
C VAL A 69 1.62 -6.71 2.46
N ALA A 70 0.38 -6.23 2.46
CA ALA A 70 -0.72 -6.84 1.70
C ALA A 70 -1.01 -6.03 0.44
N MET A 71 -0.98 -6.69 -0.71
CA MET A 71 -1.39 -6.13 -1.99
C MET A 71 -2.89 -6.37 -2.18
N LEU A 72 -3.69 -5.29 -2.03
CA LEU A 72 -5.14 -5.40 -1.91
C LEU A 72 -5.86 -5.52 -3.25
N SER A 73 -6.94 -6.28 -3.24
CA SER A 73 -7.86 -6.48 -4.35
C SER A 73 -9.23 -6.91 -3.82
N PHE A 74 -10.23 -6.98 -4.71
CA PHE A 74 -11.49 -7.66 -4.44
C PHE A 74 -11.41 -9.19 -4.58
N SER A 75 -10.25 -9.72 -4.97
CA SER A 75 -9.94 -11.14 -5.17
C SER A 75 -8.94 -11.63 -4.13
N ASN A 76 -9.01 -12.90 -3.75
CA ASN A 76 -8.01 -13.57 -2.92
C ASN A 76 -7.27 -14.62 -3.74
N PHE A 77 -5.95 -14.48 -3.91
CA PHE A 77 -5.02 -15.49 -4.43
C PHE A 77 -5.53 -16.21 -5.69
N GLY A 78 -5.99 -15.44 -6.69
CA GLY A 78 -6.46 -15.97 -7.97
C GLY A 78 -7.92 -16.45 -7.98
N SER A 79 -8.71 -16.17 -6.95
CA SER A 79 -10.11 -16.57 -6.86
C SER A 79 -10.98 -15.94 -7.97
N VAL A 80 -10.61 -14.78 -8.47
CA VAL A 80 -11.32 -14.08 -9.54
C VAL A 80 -10.38 -13.81 -10.73
N LYS A 81 -10.76 -14.30 -11.91
CA LYS A 81 -10.02 -14.07 -13.16
C LYS A 81 -10.46 -12.74 -13.81
N HIS A 82 -9.89 -11.64 -13.36
CA HIS A 82 -10.19 -10.30 -13.88
C HIS A 82 -8.90 -9.49 -14.11
N PRO A 83 -8.83 -8.60 -15.14
CA PRO A 83 -7.64 -7.79 -15.39
C PRO A 83 -7.15 -6.98 -14.20
N LEU A 84 -8.07 -6.41 -13.40
CA LEU A 84 -7.71 -5.65 -12.18
C LEU A 84 -7.07 -6.53 -11.09
N ALA A 85 -7.53 -7.78 -10.91
CA ALA A 85 -6.91 -8.72 -10.00
C ALA A 85 -5.53 -9.16 -10.53
N ARG A 86 -5.41 -9.44 -11.84
CA ARG A 86 -4.13 -9.80 -12.48
C ARG A 86 -3.07 -8.71 -12.35
N LYS A 87 -3.46 -7.44 -12.45
CA LYS A 87 -2.57 -6.30 -12.22
C LYS A 87 -1.88 -6.41 -10.86
N VAL A 88 -2.64 -6.70 -9.82
CA VAL A 88 -2.10 -6.84 -8.46
C VAL A 88 -1.25 -8.11 -8.31
N GLN A 89 -1.67 -9.23 -8.91
CA GLN A 89 -0.86 -10.47 -8.96
C GLN A 89 0.50 -10.24 -9.62
N GLN A 90 0.53 -9.49 -10.72
CA GLN A 90 1.78 -9.12 -11.41
C GLN A 90 2.68 -8.28 -10.49
N ALA A 91 2.13 -7.31 -9.77
CA ALA A 91 2.88 -6.51 -8.80
C ALA A 91 3.48 -7.39 -7.69
N VAL A 92 2.73 -8.37 -7.17
CA VAL A 92 3.24 -9.33 -6.18
C VAL A 92 4.40 -10.15 -6.76
N SER A 93 4.27 -10.64 -8.00
CA SER A 93 5.34 -11.40 -8.66
C SER A 93 6.62 -10.58 -8.79
N LEU A 94 6.50 -9.32 -9.22
CA LEU A 94 7.64 -8.38 -9.30
C LEU A 94 8.31 -8.16 -7.94
N LEU A 95 7.51 -8.03 -6.88
CA LEU A 95 8.03 -7.86 -5.52
C LEU A 95 8.76 -9.10 -5.02
N HIS A 96 8.25 -10.30 -5.30
CA HIS A 96 8.91 -11.55 -4.94
C HIS A 96 10.27 -11.73 -5.64
N GLU A 97 10.38 -11.24 -6.88
CA GLU A 97 11.64 -11.29 -7.65
C GLU A 97 12.66 -10.24 -7.16
N ARG A 98 12.19 -9.01 -6.92
CA ARG A 98 13.07 -7.84 -6.65
C ARG A 98 13.41 -7.68 -5.17
N ALA A 99 12.53 -8.11 -4.29
CA ALA A 99 12.65 -7.97 -2.84
C ALA A 99 12.31 -9.28 -2.11
N PRO A 100 13.08 -10.38 -2.32
CA PRO A 100 12.75 -11.70 -1.79
C PRO A 100 12.72 -11.77 -0.24
N GLY A 101 13.33 -10.81 0.43
CA GLY A 101 13.31 -10.67 1.89
C GLY A 101 12.09 -9.92 2.44
N LEU A 102 11.31 -9.26 1.60
CA LEU A 102 10.14 -8.51 2.02
C LEU A 102 8.98 -9.47 2.31
N GLN A 103 8.34 -9.31 3.48
CA GLN A 103 7.08 -9.98 3.77
C GLN A 103 5.95 -9.30 2.97
N VAL A 104 5.70 -9.79 1.77
CA VAL A 104 4.64 -9.28 0.89
C VAL A 104 3.87 -10.44 0.28
N ASP A 105 2.55 -10.29 0.22
CA ASP A 105 1.68 -11.25 -0.44
C ASP A 105 0.39 -10.63 -0.98
N GLY A 106 -0.34 -11.38 -1.78
CA GLY A 106 -1.60 -11.01 -2.45
C GLY A 106 -1.71 -11.71 -3.82
N GLU A 107 -2.67 -11.31 -4.64
CA GLU A 107 -3.69 -10.31 -4.23
C GLU A 107 -4.60 -10.87 -3.15
N MET A 108 -5.05 -10.00 -2.25
CA MET A 108 -5.98 -10.41 -1.19
C MET A 108 -6.99 -9.31 -0.86
N GLN A 109 -8.14 -9.71 -0.31
CA GLN A 109 -9.15 -8.80 0.21
C GLN A 109 -8.69 -8.17 1.53
N ALA A 110 -9.26 -7.01 1.87
CA ALA A 110 -8.84 -6.26 3.04
C ALA A 110 -9.06 -7.00 4.37
N ASP A 111 -10.17 -7.74 4.50
CA ASP A 111 -10.44 -8.56 5.67
C ASP A 111 -9.45 -9.74 5.80
N THR A 112 -9.07 -10.36 4.68
CA THR A 112 -8.01 -11.37 4.65
C THR A 112 -6.68 -10.80 5.12
N ALA A 113 -6.36 -9.57 4.72
CA ALA A 113 -5.10 -8.90 5.09
C ALA A 113 -4.99 -8.60 6.59
N VAL A 114 -6.08 -8.18 7.24
CA VAL A 114 -6.03 -7.63 8.61
C VAL A 114 -6.59 -8.55 9.69
N VAL A 115 -7.33 -9.61 9.31
CA VAL A 115 -7.93 -10.56 10.26
C VAL A 115 -7.10 -11.84 10.29
N GLU A 116 -6.32 -12.03 11.35
CA GLU A 116 -5.39 -13.15 11.50
C GLU A 116 -6.05 -14.51 11.26
N ARG A 117 -7.27 -14.72 11.78
CA ARG A 117 -7.99 -15.97 11.60
C ARG A 117 -8.30 -16.26 10.12
N ILE A 118 -8.64 -15.26 9.34
CA ILE A 118 -8.91 -15.45 7.90
C ILE A 118 -7.60 -15.78 7.19
N LEU A 119 -6.56 -15.00 7.45
CA LEU A 119 -5.24 -15.18 6.83
C LEU A 119 -4.65 -16.57 7.11
N THR A 120 -4.78 -17.08 8.33
CA THR A 120 -4.08 -18.30 8.75
C THR A 120 -4.92 -19.58 8.61
N GLN A 121 -6.25 -19.52 8.81
CA GLN A 121 -7.12 -20.68 8.78
C GLN A 121 -7.75 -20.94 7.41
N VAL A 122 -8.09 -19.86 6.67
CA VAL A 122 -8.69 -19.99 5.34
C VAL A 122 -7.61 -20.06 4.26
N TYR A 123 -6.52 -19.33 4.45
CA TYR A 123 -5.38 -19.26 3.51
C TYR A 123 -4.07 -19.61 4.24
N PRO A 124 -3.76 -20.91 4.47
CA PRO A 124 -2.59 -21.31 5.27
C PRO A 124 -1.23 -21.21 4.54
N PHE A 125 -1.19 -20.60 3.36
CA PHE A 125 0.00 -20.51 2.49
C PHE A 125 0.60 -19.10 2.31
N PRO A 126 0.06 -17.99 2.87
CA PRO A 126 0.63 -16.65 2.66
C PRO A 126 2.04 -16.54 3.21
N LYS A 127 2.83 -15.69 2.56
CA LYS A 127 4.18 -15.34 3.01
C LYS A 127 4.20 -14.39 4.20
N LEU A 128 3.05 -13.80 4.57
CA LEU A 128 2.93 -12.94 5.74
C LEU A 128 2.96 -13.75 7.03
N ARG A 129 3.79 -13.33 7.96
CA ARG A 129 3.91 -13.93 9.30
C ARG A 129 2.94 -13.27 10.31
N GLY A 130 1.69 -13.06 9.90
CA GLY A 130 0.65 -12.43 10.69
C GLY A 130 -0.10 -11.35 9.92
N PRO A 131 -1.07 -10.66 10.53
CA PRO A 131 -1.85 -9.61 9.88
C PRO A 131 -0.97 -8.53 9.27
N ALA A 132 -1.36 -8.02 8.11
CA ALA A 132 -0.64 -6.94 7.45
C ALA A 132 -0.73 -5.64 8.25
N ASN A 133 0.37 -4.88 8.25
CA ASN A 133 0.40 -3.51 8.76
C ASN A 133 0.62 -2.47 7.66
N VAL A 134 0.97 -2.93 6.44
CA VAL A 134 1.09 -2.10 5.24
C VAL A 134 0.06 -2.59 4.22
N LEU A 135 -0.87 -1.71 3.84
CA LEU A 135 -1.94 -2.01 2.90
C LEU A 135 -1.73 -1.20 1.62
N ILE A 136 -1.45 -1.89 0.52
CA ILE A 136 -1.28 -1.27 -0.81
C ILE A 136 -2.58 -1.43 -1.59
N PHE A 137 -3.19 -0.31 -1.90
CA PHE A 137 -4.47 -0.25 -2.60
C PHE A 137 -4.27 -0.32 -4.11
N PRO A 138 -5.21 -0.94 -4.85
CA PRO A 138 -5.08 -1.14 -6.29
C PRO A 138 -5.23 0.15 -7.12
N ASP A 139 -5.81 1.18 -6.53
CA ASP A 139 -6.02 2.50 -7.12
C ASP A 139 -6.32 3.56 -6.05
N LEU A 140 -6.27 4.83 -6.45
CA LEU A 140 -6.48 5.96 -5.56
C LEU A 140 -7.91 6.03 -5.00
N ASN A 141 -8.92 5.65 -5.76
CA ASN A 141 -10.31 5.66 -5.28
C ASN A 141 -10.48 4.74 -4.08
N ALA A 142 -9.98 3.52 -4.18
CA ALA A 142 -10.06 2.54 -3.11
C ALA A 142 -9.35 3.04 -1.83
N ALA A 143 -8.14 3.56 -1.95
CA ALA A 143 -7.38 4.08 -0.82
C ALA A 143 -8.04 5.31 -0.19
N ASN A 144 -8.43 6.29 -1.01
CA ASN A 144 -9.01 7.54 -0.54
C ASN A 144 -10.35 7.33 0.19
N ILE A 145 -11.21 6.48 -0.37
CA ILE A 145 -12.49 6.12 0.26
C ILE A 145 -12.24 5.41 1.59
N ALA A 146 -11.36 4.40 1.59
CA ALA A 146 -11.09 3.59 2.77
C ALA A 146 -10.56 4.42 3.95
N TYR A 147 -9.51 5.24 3.74
CA TYR A 147 -8.93 5.99 4.86
C TYR A 147 -9.89 7.04 5.40
N LYS A 148 -10.68 7.69 4.52
CA LYS A 148 -11.67 8.70 4.95
C LYS A 148 -12.81 8.09 5.76
N LEU A 149 -13.33 6.93 5.35
CA LEU A 149 -14.37 6.21 6.08
C LEU A 149 -13.85 5.76 7.46
N LEU A 150 -12.67 5.17 7.52
CA LEU A 150 -12.07 4.73 8.78
C LEU A 150 -11.75 5.90 9.72
N ALA A 151 -11.28 7.02 9.18
CA ALA A 151 -11.02 8.21 9.99
C ALA A 151 -12.30 8.83 10.57
N ARG A 152 -13.45 8.67 9.91
CA ARG A 152 -14.72 9.28 10.36
C ARG A 152 -15.61 8.33 11.13
N LEU A 153 -15.59 7.02 10.80
CA LEU A 153 -16.50 6.02 11.37
C LEU A 153 -15.77 4.98 12.22
N GLY A 154 -14.46 4.78 12.01
CA GLY A 154 -13.66 3.76 12.69
C GLY A 154 -12.79 4.28 13.83
N ASP A 155 -13.00 5.52 14.29
CA ASP A 155 -12.20 6.18 15.35
C ASP A 155 -10.69 6.13 15.07
N ALA A 156 -10.28 6.07 13.81
CA ALA A 156 -8.89 6.09 13.42
C ALA A 156 -8.40 7.53 13.22
N GLN A 157 -7.25 7.86 13.78
CA GLN A 157 -6.56 9.11 13.46
C GLN A 157 -5.74 8.91 12.18
N ALA A 158 -6.04 9.67 11.12
CA ALA A 158 -5.28 9.68 9.88
C ALA A 158 -4.17 10.74 9.95
N ILE A 159 -2.91 10.30 9.86
CA ILE A 159 -1.72 11.16 9.84
C ILE A 159 -1.11 11.08 8.45
N GLY A 160 -1.06 12.20 7.75
CA GLY A 160 -0.56 12.28 6.37
C GLY A 160 -1.20 13.42 5.59
N PRO A 161 -0.93 13.49 4.26
CA PRO A 161 -0.12 12.54 3.50
C PRO A 161 1.39 12.68 3.80
N ILE A 162 2.06 11.54 3.91
CA ILE A 162 3.52 11.46 4.00
C ILE A 162 4.02 11.05 2.61
N LEU A 163 4.79 11.91 1.95
CA LEU A 163 5.33 11.61 0.63
C LEU A 163 6.60 10.78 0.72
N VAL A 164 6.66 9.70 -0.07
CA VAL A 164 7.81 8.80 -0.20
C VAL A 164 8.24 8.67 -1.66
N GLY A 165 9.47 8.20 -1.90
CA GLY A 165 10.04 8.11 -3.25
C GLY A 165 10.73 9.39 -3.68
N MET A 166 10.98 10.33 -2.77
CA MET A 166 11.69 11.59 -3.01
C MET A 166 13.09 11.57 -2.37
N ASP A 167 14.06 12.21 -3.03
CA ASP A 167 15.46 12.32 -2.53
C ASP A 167 15.57 13.09 -1.19
N ARG A 168 14.57 13.92 -0.89
CA ARG A 168 14.51 14.71 0.34
C ARG A 168 13.11 14.65 0.94
N PRO A 169 12.97 14.67 2.28
CA PRO A 169 11.67 14.74 2.91
C PRO A 169 10.94 16.01 2.47
N VAL A 170 9.73 15.85 1.96
CA VAL A 170 8.83 16.97 1.65
C VAL A 170 7.61 16.84 2.56
N HIS A 171 7.37 17.86 3.35
CA HIS A 171 6.19 17.96 4.18
C HIS A 171 5.19 18.90 3.49
N VAL A 172 3.97 18.42 3.27
CA VAL A 172 2.83 19.24 2.84
C VAL A 172 2.10 19.66 4.10
N LEU A 173 2.06 20.97 4.33
CA LEU A 173 1.32 21.58 5.44
C LEU A 173 -0.16 21.74 5.05
#